data_2d64a66298028940dd55f78c3ea374a1
#
_entry.id   2d64a66298028940dd55f78c3ea374a1
#
_cell.length_a   1.000
_cell.length_b   1.000
_cell.length_c   1.000
_cell.angle_alpha   90.00
_cell.angle_beta   90.00
_cell.angle_gamma   90.00
#
_symmetry.space_group_name_H-M   'P 1'
#
loop_
_entity.id
_entity.type
_entity.pdbx_description
1 polymer ?
#
loop_
_entity_poly.entity_id
_entity_poly.type
_entity_poly.pdbx_seq_one_letter_code
_entity_poly.pdbx_strand_id
1 'polypeptide(L)'
;MRGERMKKVSRFLIAGAMLMLFLFSACQKGQTATQEPRTLTVLTHDSFAISEAIITRFEEENNVQVDFILSGDAGSALNKIILTKDAPLGDVFYGTDNTFLSRALDADIFEPYASPLLEKISDPFKLDAENRALPVDYGDVCINYDKNYFATTGLAIPQSLDDLLSPEYNGLLVVENPAISSPGLAFLLATIAQYGEDGYLAYWQQLKDNGLVVVNDWNTAYYTNFSASSGKGPQPMAVSYATSPAVEVMYAAEPMEEAPTASIIGKNTCFRQIEFVGILKNTPNRDLAEKFIDYMLSVPFQEDIPMNMFMFPVNSDAQLPEEFTKYMQIPDSPAMLPYAEISTSRDAWIEAWQEVVLK
;
A
#
# COMPACT_ATOMS: atom_id res chain seq x y z
N MET A 1 45.11 76.34 34.18
CA MET A 1 44.32 75.41 34.95
C MET A 1 43.02 74.94 34.24
N ARG A 2 43.02 74.79 32.92
CA ARG A 2 41.82 74.29 32.16
C ARG A 2 42.02 72.91 31.42
N GLY A 3 43.27 72.42 31.44
CA GLY A 3 43.62 71.19 30.70
C GLY A 3 43.53 69.88 31.50
N GLU A 4 43.58 69.88 32.82
CA GLU A 4 43.62 68.67 33.62
C GLU A 4 42.23 68.09 34.00
N ARG A 5 41.18 68.92 34.01
CA ARG A 5 39.82 68.42 34.32
C ARG A 5 39.19 67.62 33.21
N MET A 6 39.55 67.87 31.95
CA MET A 6 39.00 67.12 30.82
C MET A 6 39.59 65.72 30.69
N LYS A 7 40.81 65.47 31.14
CA LYS A 7 41.44 64.14 31.05
C LYS A 7 40.90 63.11 32.09
N LYS A 8 40.36 63.56 33.22
CA LYS A 8 39.77 62.70 34.25
C LYS A 8 38.35 62.26 33.90
N VAL A 9 37.56 63.08 33.25
CA VAL A 9 36.18 62.71 32.84
C VAL A 9 36.19 61.69 31.70
N SER A 10 37.16 61.79 30.76
CA SER A 10 37.31 60.85 29.66
C SER A 10 37.71 59.46 30.12
N ARG A 11 38.50 59.33 31.21
CA ARG A 11 38.89 57.99 31.72
C ARG A 11 37.78 57.24 32.48
N PHE A 12 36.87 58.00 33.12
CA PHE A 12 35.71 57.35 33.79
C PHE A 12 34.60 56.94 32.82
N LEU A 13 34.43 57.62 31.69
CA LEU A 13 33.47 57.25 30.64
C LEU A 13 33.93 55.99 29.86
N ILE A 14 35.22 55.81 29.63
CA ILE A 14 35.76 54.65 28.96
C ILE A 14 35.70 53.36 29.87
N ALA A 15 35.93 53.57 31.21
CA ALA A 15 35.81 52.43 32.15
C ALA A 15 34.34 52.00 32.36
N GLY A 16 33.38 52.94 32.34
CA GLY A 16 31.94 52.60 32.39
C GLY A 16 31.41 51.90 31.14
N ALA A 17 31.91 52.29 29.94
CA ALA A 17 31.53 51.64 28.68
C ALA A 17 32.13 50.26 28.55
N MET A 18 33.32 49.99 29.08
CA MET A 18 33.92 48.63 29.09
C MET A 18 33.24 47.68 30.08
N LEU A 19 32.73 48.19 31.20
CA LEU A 19 32.01 47.38 32.20
C LEU A 19 30.59 47.03 31.74
N MET A 20 29.94 47.85 30.91
CA MET A 20 28.64 47.53 30.29
C MET A 20 28.72 46.49 29.16
N LEU A 21 29.86 46.41 28.47
CA LEU A 21 30.08 45.36 27.43
C LEU A 21 30.25 43.95 27.98
N PHE A 22 30.69 43.83 29.26
CA PHE A 22 30.84 42.51 29.91
C PHE A 22 29.53 41.99 30.53
N LEU A 23 28.52 42.82 30.74
CA LEU A 23 27.23 42.41 31.32
C LEU A 23 26.23 41.92 30.27
N PHE A 24 26.46 42.15 28.97
CA PHE A 24 25.61 41.61 27.90
C PHE A 24 26.04 40.24 27.40
N SER A 25 27.22 39.71 27.80
CA SER A 25 27.70 38.39 27.41
C SER A 25 27.23 37.21 28.30
N ALA A 26 26.46 37.48 29.37
CA ALA A 26 26.10 36.46 30.36
C ALA A 26 24.66 35.92 30.25
N CYS A 27 23.89 36.29 29.22
CA CYS A 27 22.52 35.83 29.02
C CYS A 27 22.25 35.24 27.60
N GLN A 28 23.25 34.65 26.94
CA GLN A 28 22.99 33.64 25.95
C GLN A 28 22.81 32.30 26.67
N LYS A 29 21.68 32.14 27.39
CA LYS A 29 21.10 30.83 27.55
C LYS A 29 20.92 30.30 26.13
N GLY A 30 21.60 29.19 25.82
CA GLY A 30 21.47 28.53 24.54
C GLY A 30 20.00 28.37 24.17
N GLN A 31 19.53 29.19 23.24
CA GLN A 31 18.44 28.82 22.40
C GLN A 31 19.01 27.62 21.65
N THR A 32 18.67 26.41 22.09
CA THR A 32 18.62 25.29 21.20
C THR A 32 17.76 25.80 20.06
N ALA A 33 18.38 26.10 18.92
CA ALA A 33 17.65 26.32 17.70
C ALA A 33 16.82 25.07 17.52
N THR A 34 15.52 25.16 17.69
CA THR A 34 14.59 24.12 17.25
C THR A 34 14.84 24.01 15.76
N GLN A 35 15.56 22.96 15.38
CA GLN A 35 15.80 22.66 13.98
C GLN A 35 14.41 22.45 13.37
N GLU A 36 14.11 23.19 12.30
CA GLU A 36 12.84 22.99 11.59
C GLU A 36 12.72 21.51 11.22
N PRO A 37 11.52 20.93 11.34
CA PRO A 37 11.31 19.53 10.96
C PRO A 37 11.75 19.32 9.51
N ARG A 38 12.48 18.22 9.26
CA ARG A 38 12.73 17.78 7.88
C ARG A 38 11.45 17.17 7.33
N THR A 39 11.31 17.14 6.03
CA THR A 39 10.21 16.44 5.37
C THR A 39 10.69 15.08 4.86
N LEU A 40 9.95 14.02 5.16
CA LEU A 40 10.07 12.70 4.55
C LEU A 40 8.91 12.53 3.55
N THR A 41 9.23 12.32 2.28
CA THR A 41 8.21 12.13 1.25
C THR A 41 8.05 10.66 0.94
N VAL A 42 6.83 10.13 1.13
CA VAL A 42 6.47 8.74 0.91
C VAL A 42 5.52 8.64 -0.29
N LEU A 43 5.94 7.96 -1.34
CA LEU A 43 5.07 7.65 -2.47
C LEU A 43 4.27 6.38 -2.16
N THR A 44 2.98 6.39 -2.49
CA THR A 44 2.08 5.26 -2.25
C THR A 44 1.12 5.07 -3.43
N HIS A 45 0.43 3.93 -3.46
CA HIS A 45 -0.77 3.78 -4.30
C HIS A 45 -1.96 4.56 -3.72
N ASP A 46 -3.01 4.79 -4.52
CA ASP A 46 -4.13 5.66 -4.16
C ASP A 46 -5.03 5.10 -3.05
N SER A 47 -4.96 3.80 -2.79
CA SER A 47 -5.73 3.13 -1.73
C SER A 47 -5.00 3.07 -0.38
N PHE A 48 -3.79 3.66 -0.28
CA PHE A 48 -3.07 3.71 0.98
C PHE A 48 -3.83 4.56 2.01
N ALA A 49 -4.01 3.99 3.19
CA ALA A 49 -4.61 4.65 4.33
C ALA A 49 -3.97 4.18 5.64
N ILE A 50 -3.77 5.10 6.56
CA ILE A 50 -3.25 4.84 7.90
C ILE A 50 -3.84 5.89 8.85
N SER A 51 -4.02 5.57 10.13
CA SER A 51 -4.56 6.52 11.11
C SER A 51 -3.66 7.74 11.27
N GLU A 52 -4.24 8.93 11.33
CA GLU A 52 -3.52 10.18 11.60
C GLU A 52 -2.69 10.08 12.91
N ALA A 53 -3.20 9.41 13.93
CA ALA A 53 -2.50 9.21 15.20
C ALA A 53 -1.19 8.43 15.05
N ILE A 54 -1.14 7.45 14.13
CA ILE A 54 0.07 6.67 13.85
C ILE A 54 1.12 7.56 13.20
N ILE A 55 0.74 8.38 12.23
CA ILE A 55 1.67 9.28 11.55
C ILE A 55 2.15 10.39 12.48
N THR A 56 1.25 11.05 13.21
CA THR A 56 1.60 12.10 14.18
C THR A 56 2.60 11.60 15.22
N ARG A 57 2.43 10.37 15.70
CA ARG A 57 3.39 9.78 16.64
C ARG A 57 4.79 9.65 16.04
N PHE A 58 4.92 9.17 14.80
CA PHE A 58 6.22 9.09 14.13
C PHE A 58 6.85 10.47 13.93
N GLU A 59 6.05 11.46 13.53
CA GLU A 59 6.47 12.84 13.30
C GLU A 59 7.01 13.47 14.57
N GLU A 60 6.29 13.32 15.69
CA GLU A 60 6.70 13.85 17.01
C GLU A 60 7.97 13.18 17.53
N GLU A 61 8.06 11.84 17.44
CA GLU A 61 9.21 11.07 17.92
C GLU A 61 10.50 11.37 17.14
N ASN A 62 10.39 11.77 15.86
CA ASN A 62 11.53 11.99 14.97
C ASN A 62 11.76 13.45 14.57
N ASN A 63 10.92 14.38 15.00
CA ASN A 63 10.93 15.78 14.59
C ASN A 63 10.97 15.92 13.05
N VAL A 64 10.02 15.27 12.38
CA VAL A 64 9.88 15.17 10.92
C VAL A 64 8.42 15.46 10.54
N GLN A 65 8.18 15.93 9.34
CA GLN A 65 6.87 15.93 8.68
C GLN A 65 6.86 14.82 7.64
N VAL A 66 5.79 14.03 7.57
CA VAL A 66 5.62 12.98 6.56
C VAL A 66 4.61 13.44 5.51
N ASP A 67 5.07 13.59 4.28
CA ASP A 67 4.22 13.95 3.14
C ASP A 67 3.96 12.71 2.27
N PHE A 68 2.69 12.33 2.12
CA PHE A 68 2.27 11.24 1.24
C PHE A 68 1.92 11.73 -0.15
N ILE A 69 2.47 11.07 -1.18
CA ILE A 69 2.13 11.32 -2.59
C ILE A 69 1.41 10.10 -3.15
N LEU A 70 0.10 10.20 -3.28
CA LEU A 70 -0.72 9.22 -3.97
C LEU A 70 -0.40 9.23 -5.48
N SER A 71 -0.19 8.06 -6.06
CA SER A 71 0.44 7.94 -7.39
C SER A 71 -0.31 7.04 -8.38
N GLY A 72 -1.58 6.81 -8.18
CA GLY A 72 -2.40 5.87 -8.93
C GLY A 72 -2.41 4.48 -8.30
N ASP A 73 -2.99 3.49 -8.96
CA ASP A 73 -2.92 2.10 -8.51
C ASP A 73 -1.47 1.58 -8.62
N ALA A 74 -1.13 0.49 -7.96
CA ALA A 74 0.23 0.02 -7.70
C ALA A 74 1.13 -0.04 -8.95
N GLY A 75 0.62 -0.58 -10.05
CA GLY A 75 1.37 -0.63 -11.31
C GLY A 75 1.59 0.76 -11.93
N SER A 76 0.64 1.68 -11.78
CA SER A 76 0.75 3.08 -12.21
C SER A 76 1.77 3.83 -11.37
N ALA A 77 1.73 3.66 -10.05
CA ALA A 77 2.69 4.23 -9.11
C ALA A 77 4.11 3.76 -9.42
N LEU A 78 4.31 2.46 -9.60
CA LEU A 78 5.61 1.89 -9.97
C LEU A 78 6.12 2.44 -11.30
N ASN A 79 5.27 2.55 -12.32
CA ASN A 79 5.65 3.15 -13.61
C ASN A 79 6.15 4.58 -13.46
N LYS A 80 5.44 5.40 -12.67
CA LYS A 80 5.83 6.78 -12.38
C LYS A 80 7.20 6.86 -11.71
N ILE A 81 7.46 5.99 -10.73
CA ILE A 81 8.73 5.95 -10.00
C ILE A 81 9.87 5.52 -10.91
N ILE A 82 9.68 4.49 -11.74
CA ILE A 82 10.69 4.03 -12.69
C ILE A 82 11.05 5.16 -13.69
N LEU A 83 10.06 5.88 -14.20
CA LEU A 83 10.28 7.00 -15.13
C LEU A 83 11.02 8.19 -14.49
N THR A 84 10.93 8.33 -13.17
CA THR A 84 11.55 9.44 -12.44
C THR A 84 12.75 9.01 -11.58
N LYS A 85 13.29 7.80 -11.78
CA LYS A 85 14.32 7.23 -10.90
C LYS A 85 15.62 8.04 -10.81
N ASP A 86 15.97 8.78 -11.87
CA ASP A 86 17.17 9.64 -11.90
C ASP A 86 16.97 10.97 -11.15
N ALA A 87 15.70 11.33 -10.86
CA ALA A 87 15.30 12.48 -10.06
C ALA A 87 14.07 12.07 -9.23
N PRO A 88 14.25 11.26 -8.17
CA PRO A 88 13.14 10.65 -7.44
C PRO A 88 12.24 11.70 -6.82
N LEU A 89 10.93 11.44 -6.84
CA LEU A 89 9.90 12.34 -6.34
C LEU A 89 9.72 12.25 -4.83
N GLY A 90 10.41 11.33 -4.15
CA GLY A 90 10.33 11.11 -2.72
C GLY A 90 11.46 10.22 -2.20
N ASP A 91 11.33 9.84 -0.94
CA ASP A 91 12.35 9.13 -0.18
C ASP A 91 12.05 7.63 -0.03
N VAL A 92 10.77 7.30 0.08
CA VAL A 92 10.27 5.94 0.31
C VAL A 92 9.16 5.65 -0.70
N PHE A 93 9.09 4.41 -1.15
CA PHE A 93 7.95 3.90 -1.90
C PHE A 93 7.35 2.68 -1.20
N TYR A 94 6.03 2.76 -0.91
CA TYR A 94 5.21 1.66 -0.45
C TYR A 94 4.11 1.34 -1.46
N GLY A 95 3.83 0.04 -1.67
CA GLY A 95 2.71 -0.42 -2.48
C GLY A 95 3.13 -1.07 -3.81
N THR A 96 4.43 -1.45 -3.99
CA THR A 96 4.72 -2.53 -4.93
C THR A 96 4.44 -3.86 -4.25
N ASP A 97 3.90 -4.83 -4.97
CA ASP A 97 3.57 -6.14 -4.44
C ASP A 97 4.32 -7.26 -5.16
N ASN A 98 4.15 -8.51 -4.69
CA ASN A 98 4.83 -9.67 -5.25
C ASN A 98 4.56 -9.90 -6.74
N THR A 99 3.51 -9.31 -7.32
CA THR A 99 3.20 -9.41 -8.74
C THR A 99 4.03 -8.44 -9.58
N PHE A 100 4.39 -7.28 -9.02
CA PHE A 100 5.19 -6.24 -9.65
C PHE A 100 6.64 -6.15 -9.11
N LEU A 101 6.98 -6.85 -8.02
CA LEU A 101 8.25 -6.72 -7.31
C LEU A 101 9.47 -6.89 -8.22
N SER A 102 9.48 -7.89 -9.11
CA SER A 102 10.60 -8.11 -10.03
C SER A 102 10.89 -6.88 -10.88
N ARG A 103 9.85 -6.20 -11.36
CA ARG A 103 9.99 -5.00 -12.18
C ARG A 103 10.59 -3.83 -11.39
N ALA A 104 10.23 -3.70 -10.10
CA ALA A 104 10.83 -2.70 -9.22
C ALA A 104 12.32 -2.99 -8.97
N LEU A 105 12.67 -4.26 -8.72
CA LEU A 105 14.04 -4.70 -8.47
C LEU A 105 14.91 -4.59 -9.72
N ASP A 106 14.41 -4.99 -10.89
CA ASP A 106 15.10 -4.90 -12.17
C ASP A 106 15.34 -3.44 -12.61
N ALA A 107 14.40 -2.56 -12.30
CA ALA A 107 14.54 -1.12 -12.54
C ALA A 107 15.58 -0.46 -11.63
N ASP A 108 16.03 -1.18 -10.59
CA ASP A 108 17.07 -0.76 -9.64
C ASP A 108 16.72 0.57 -8.91
N ILE A 109 15.46 0.69 -8.48
CA ILE A 109 14.93 1.92 -7.85
C ILE A 109 15.18 2.00 -6.35
N PHE A 110 15.50 0.87 -5.69
CA PHE A 110 15.62 0.78 -4.24
C PHE A 110 17.05 0.64 -3.76
N GLU A 111 17.31 1.18 -2.58
CA GLU A 111 18.51 0.91 -1.77
C GLU A 111 18.26 -0.22 -0.78
N PRO A 112 19.25 -1.10 -0.53
CA PRO A 112 19.08 -2.18 0.44
C PRO A 112 19.03 -1.63 1.88
N TYR A 113 18.10 -2.17 2.68
CA TYR A 113 18.01 -1.91 4.11
C TYR A 113 17.54 -3.15 4.87
N ALA A 114 18.36 -3.64 5.80
CA ALA A 114 18.01 -4.78 6.67
C ALA A 114 17.45 -4.27 8.01
N SER A 115 16.13 -4.06 8.04
CA SER A 115 15.44 -3.71 9.29
C SER A 115 15.62 -4.79 10.34
N PRO A 116 15.93 -4.46 11.62
CA PRO A 116 15.97 -5.42 12.70
C PRO A 116 14.63 -6.13 12.92
N LEU A 117 13.51 -5.54 12.51
CA LEU A 117 12.18 -6.13 12.64
C LEU A 117 11.89 -7.24 11.63
N LEU A 118 12.75 -7.47 10.63
CA LEU A 118 12.63 -8.62 9.73
C LEU A 118 12.67 -9.98 10.48
N GLU A 119 13.24 -10.04 11.69
CA GLU A 119 13.19 -11.24 12.55
C GLU A 119 11.76 -11.61 13.00
N LYS A 120 10.82 -10.64 12.99
CA LYS A 120 9.42 -10.82 13.35
C LYS A 120 8.54 -11.22 12.17
N ILE A 121 9.10 -11.31 10.99
CA ILE A 121 8.40 -11.59 9.74
C ILE A 121 8.77 -13.00 9.26
N SER A 122 7.76 -13.79 8.87
CA SER A 122 7.97 -15.13 8.36
C SER A 122 8.72 -15.13 7.01
N ASP A 123 9.59 -16.09 6.80
CA ASP A 123 10.46 -16.19 5.61
C ASP A 123 9.66 -16.22 4.27
N PRO A 124 8.49 -16.84 4.15
CA PRO A 124 7.72 -16.82 2.90
C PRO A 124 7.31 -15.44 2.39
N PHE A 125 7.32 -14.41 3.25
CA PHE A 125 7.04 -13.03 2.84
C PHE A 125 8.29 -12.29 2.33
N LYS A 126 9.51 -12.77 2.65
CA LYS A 126 10.80 -12.11 2.31
C LYS A 126 11.26 -12.55 0.92
N LEU A 127 10.75 -11.93 -0.13
CA LEU A 127 11.01 -12.34 -1.51
C LEU A 127 12.30 -11.74 -2.09
N ASP A 128 12.84 -10.68 -1.51
CA ASP A 128 14.11 -10.06 -1.93
C ASP A 128 15.22 -10.34 -0.92
N ALA A 129 16.15 -11.24 -1.26
CA ALA A 129 17.26 -11.62 -0.42
C ALA A 129 18.26 -10.48 -0.12
N GLU A 130 18.25 -9.41 -0.92
CA GLU A 130 19.09 -8.23 -0.74
C GLU A 130 18.43 -7.15 0.16
N ASN A 131 17.20 -7.40 0.64
CA ASN A 131 16.42 -6.47 1.46
C ASN A 131 16.27 -5.06 0.85
N ARG A 132 16.10 -4.98 -0.48
CA ARG A 132 15.78 -3.73 -1.16
C ARG A 132 14.29 -3.40 -1.03
N ALA A 133 13.46 -4.44 -0.95
CA ALA A 133 12.04 -4.34 -0.71
C ALA A 133 11.64 -5.21 0.48
N LEU A 134 11.07 -4.59 1.51
CA LEU A 134 10.68 -5.25 2.75
C LEU A 134 9.17 -5.46 2.77
N PRO A 135 8.67 -6.66 3.15
CA PRO A 135 7.24 -6.91 3.23
C PRO A 135 6.60 -6.13 4.38
N VAL A 136 5.40 -5.57 4.15
CA VAL A 136 4.65 -4.76 5.12
C VAL A 136 3.33 -5.41 5.51
N ASP A 137 2.61 -5.92 4.53
CA ASP A 137 1.31 -6.55 4.72
C ASP A 137 1.02 -7.58 3.63
N TYR A 138 -0.09 -8.31 3.78
CA TYR A 138 -0.55 -9.26 2.77
C TYR A 138 -2.07 -9.43 2.82
N GLY A 139 -2.63 -9.87 1.69
CA GLY A 139 -4.03 -10.23 1.56
C GLY A 139 -4.24 -11.27 0.47
N ASP A 140 -5.43 -11.86 0.43
CA ASP A 140 -5.83 -12.76 -0.64
C ASP A 140 -6.82 -12.03 -1.56
N VAL A 141 -6.40 -11.76 -2.79
CA VAL A 141 -7.26 -11.19 -3.83
C VAL A 141 -8.18 -12.29 -4.33
N CYS A 142 -9.48 -12.06 -4.20
CA CYS A 142 -10.55 -12.98 -4.57
C CYS A 142 -11.64 -12.26 -5.37
N ILE A 143 -12.72 -12.95 -5.72
CA ILE A 143 -13.93 -12.32 -6.24
C ILE A 143 -14.90 -12.13 -5.08
N ASN A 144 -15.28 -10.90 -4.79
CA ASN A 144 -16.31 -10.57 -3.82
C ASN A 144 -17.68 -10.52 -4.50
N TYR A 145 -18.73 -10.94 -3.78
CA TYR A 145 -20.09 -10.91 -4.28
C TYR A 145 -21.07 -10.26 -3.31
N ASP A 146 -22.13 -9.66 -3.86
CA ASP A 146 -23.24 -9.06 -3.14
C ASP A 146 -24.26 -10.13 -2.75
N LYS A 147 -24.31 -10.47 -1.46
CA LYS A 147 -25.24 -11.47 -0.92
C LYS A 147 -26.71 -11.16 -1.21
N ASN A 148 -27.08 -9.87 -1.12
CA ASN A 148 -28.46 -9.44 -1.37
C ASN A 148 -28.87 -9.63 -2.82
N TYR A 149 -28.00 -9.34 -3.78
CA TYR A 149 -28.25 -9.59 -5.20
C TYR A 149 -28.55 -11.07 -5.45
N PHE A 150 -27.68 -11.96 -5.00
CA PHE A 150 -27.84 -13.41 -5.21
C PHE A 150 -29.09 -13.96 -4.48
N ALA A 151 -29.38 -13.46 -3.27
CA ALA A 151 -30.57 -13.87 -2.51
C ALA A 151 -31.87 -13.41 -3.20
N THR A 152 -31.91 -12.21 -3.77
CA THR A 152 -33.12 -11.65 -4.39
C THR A 152 -33.38 -12.19 -5.79
N THR A 153 -32.33 -12.47 -6.57
CA THR A 153 -32.47 -13.02 -7.92
C THR A 153 -32.64 -14.54 -7.92
N GLY A 154 -32.23 -15.22 -6.85
CA GLY A 154 -32.20 -16.68 -6.78
C GLY A 154 -31.11 -17.32 -7.63
N LEU A 155 -30.17 -16.51 -8.17
CA LEU A 155 -29.02 -17.01 -8.92
C LEU A 155 -28.06 -17.73 -7.97
N ALA A 156 -27.50 -18.87 -8.40
CA ALA A 156 -26.51 -19.57 -7.61
C ALA A 156 -25.23 -18.72 -7.45
N ILE A 157 -24.58 -18.80 -6.28
CA ILE A 157 -23.28 -18.17 -6.07
C ILE A 157 -22.22 -19.00 -6.75
N PRO A 158 -21.37 -18.44 -7.66
CA PRO A 158 -20.25 -19.17 -8.27
C PRO A 158 -19.32 -19.74 -7.20
N GLN A 159 -18.80 -20.95 -7.42
CA GLN A 159 -17.86 -21.62 -6.51
C GLN A 159 -16.48 -21.83 -7.15
N SER A 160 -16.37 -21.60 -8.43
CA SER A 160 -15.16 -21.78 -9.23
C SER A 160 -15.03 -20.69 -10.30
N LEU A 161 -13.84 -20.59 -10.89
CA LEU A 161 -13.61 -19.72 -12.05
C LEU A 161 -14.43 -20.18 -13.27
N ASP A 162 -14.64 -21.48 -13.44
CA ASP A 162 -15.43 -22.03 -14.55
C ASP A 162 -16.90 -21.61 -14.48
N ASP A 163 -17.48 -21.51 -13.30
CA ASP A 163 -18.88 -21.09 -13.12
C ASP A 163 -19.14 -19.71 -13.71
N LEU A 164 -18.15 -18.80 -13.64
CA LEU A 164 -18.27 -17.44 -14.18
C LEU A 164 -18.47 -17.38 -15.71
N LEU A 165 -18.18 -18.45 -16.41
CA LEU A 165 -18.36 -18.57 -17.86
C LEU A 165 -19.82 -18.88 -18.23
N SER A 166 -20.66 -19.25 -17.27
CA SER A 166 -22.07 -19.54 -17.53
C SER A 166 -22.81 -18.27 -17.99
N PRO A 167 -23.66 -18.35 -19.01
CA PRO A 167 -24.42 -17.20 -19.52
C PRO A 167 -25.28 -16.48 -18.47
N GLU A 168 -25.64 -17.13 -17.39
CA GLU A 168 -26.39 -16.55 -16.29
C GLU A 168 -25.62 -15.46 -15.52
N TYR A 169 -24.28 -15.44 -15.61
CA TYR A 169 -23.42 -14.39 -15.03
C TYR A 169 -22.99 -13.31 -16.02
N ASN A 170 -23.67 -13.24 -17.19
CA ASN A 170 -23.36 -12.26 -18.22
C ASN A 170 -23.41 -10.81 -17.68
N GLY A 171 -22.28 -10.09 -17.77
CA GLY A 171 -22.16 -8.69 -17.35
C GLY A 171 -22.13 -8.47 -15.83
N LEU A 172 -22.02 -9.52 -15.03
CA LEU A 172 -22.09 -9.43 -13.57
C LEU A 172 -20.76 -9.26 -12.86
N LEU A 173 -19.62 -9.40 -13.55
CA LEU A 173 -18.28 -9.32 -12.98
C LEU A 173 -17.55 -8.04 -13.45
N VAL A 174 -16.98 -7.30 -12.50
CA VAL A 174 -15.98 -6.26 -12.76
C VAL A 174 -14.60 -6.68 -12.26
N VAL A 175 -13.59 -6.41 -13.06
CA VAL A 175 -12.18 -6.66 -12.75
C VAL A 175 -11.34 -5.43 -13.07
N GLU A 176 -10.15 -5.35 -12.50
CA GLU A 176 -9.20 -4.28 -12.81
C GLU A 176 -8.25 -4.70 -13.94
N ASN A 177 -7.71 -3.69 -14.62
CA ASN A 177 -6.70 -3.89 -15.66
C ASN A 177 -5.37 -4.36 -15.06
N PRO A 178 -4.89 -5.59 -15.36
CA PRO A 178 -3.68 -6.17 -14.80
C PRO A 178 -2.39 -5.42 -15.15
N ALA A 179 -2.41 -4.55 -16.15
CA ALA A 179 -1.21 -3.77 -16.51
C ALA A 179 -0.87 -2.68 -15.50
N ILE A 180 -1.86 -2.25 -14.69
CA ILE A 180 -1.74 -1.07 -13.82
C ILE A 180 -2.27 -1.28 -12.41
N SER A 181 -3.04 -2.34 -12.17
CA SER A 181 -3.66 -2.67 -10.87
C SER A 181 -3.14 -3.99 -10.31
N SER A 182 -2.74 -4.01 -9.05
CA SER A 182 -2.30 -5.22 -8.34
C SER A 182 -3.39 -6.27 -8.20
N PRO A 183 -4.62 -5.96 -7.71
CA PRO A 183 -5.68 -6.96 -7.66
C PRO A 183 -6.06 -7.48 -9.05
N GLY A 184 -6.05 -6.62 -10.09
CA GLY A 184 -6.25 -7.08 -11.46
C GLY A 184 -5.19 -8.06 -11.93
N LEU A 185 -3.91 -7.80 -11.63
CA LEU A 185 -2.82 -8.72 -11.97
C LEU A 185 -2.87 -10.00 -11.12
N ALA A 186 -3.19 -9.90 -9.83
CA ALA A 186 -3.36 -11.05 -8.96
C ALA A 186 -4.46 -11.99 -9.49
N PHE A 187 -5.58 -11.45 -9.97
CA PHE A 187 -6.64 -12.26 -10.59
C PHE A 187 -6.19 -12.88 -11.92
N LEU A 188 -5.45 -12.15 -12.76
CA LEU A 188 -4.84 -12.74 -13.96
C LEU A 188 -3.94 -13.93 -13.60
N LEU A 189 -3.07 -13.78 -12.59
CA LEU A 189 -2.17 -14.83 -12.13
C LEU A 189 -2.92 -16.03 -11.56
N ALA A 190 -4.05 -15.81 -10.86
CA ALA A 190 -4.92 -16.90 -10.41
C ALA A 190 -5.46 -17.71 -11.60
N THR A 191 -5.85 -17.04 -12.69
CA THR A 191 -6.32 -17.72 -13.91
C THR A 191 -5.20 -18.48 -14.62
N ILE A 192 -3.97 -17.94 -14.64
CA ILE A 192 -2.80 -18.65 -15.19
C ILE A 192 -2.48 -19.89 -14.35
N ALA A 193 -2.51 -19.78 -13.02
CA ALA A 193 -2.29 -20.92 -12.14
C ALA A 193 -3.35 -22.02 -12.30
N GLN A 194 -4.60 -21.64 -12.63
CA GLN A 194 -5.69 -22.58 -12.82
C GLN A 194 -5.66 -23.25 -14.19
N TYR A 195 -5.41 -22.49 -15.27
CA TYR A 195 -5.58 -22.98 -16.65
C TYR A 195 -4.25 -23.18 -17.39
N GLY A 196 -3.12 -22.75 -16.81
CA GLY A 196 -1.82 -22.77 -17.45
C GLY A 196 -1.68 -21.70 -18.55
N GLU A 197 -0.46 -21.57 -19.07
CA GLU A 197 -0.14 -20.60 -20.14
C GLU A 197 -0.94 -20.86 -21.45
N ASP A 198 -1.26 -22.10 -21.74
CA ASP A 198 -2.02 -22.47 -22.95
C ASP A 198 -3.52 -22.21 -22.82
N GLY A 199 -4.07 -22.12 -21.60
CA GLY A 199 -5.51 -22.08 -21.35
C GLY A 199 -6.07 -20.73 -20.91
N TYR A 200 -5.29 -19.90 -20.20
CA TYR A 200 -5.81 -18.69 -19.57
C TYR A 200 -6.39 -17.69 -20.57
N LEU A 201 -5.80 -17.50 -21.75
CA LEU A 201 -6.33 -16.58 -22.75
C LEU A 201 -7.69 -17.00 -23.30
N ALA A 202 -7.90 -18.31 -23.46
CA ALA A 202 -9.21 -18.86 -23.88
C ALA A 202 -10.27 -18.60 -22.80
N TYR A 203 -9.90 -18.72 -21.51
CA TYR A 203 -10.77 -18.37 -20.39
C TYR A 203 -11.14 -16.88 -20.40
N TRP A 204 -10.16 -15.99 -20.58
CA TRP A 204 -10.40 -14.55 -20.63
C TRP A 204 -11.23 -14.10 -21.85
N GLN A 205 -11.06 -14.78 -23.00
CA GLN A 205 -11.93 -14.53 -24.16
C GLN A 205 -13.38 -14.90 -23.84
N GLN A 206 -13.62 -16.01 -23.15
CA GLN A 206 -14.97 -16.40 -22.75
C GLN A 206 -15.57 -15.43 -21.70
N LEU A 207 -14.76 -14.94 -20.74
CA LEU A 207 -15.22 -13.91 -19.81
C LEU A 207 -15.61 -12.63 -20.54
N LYS A 208 -14.78 -12.17 -21.51
CA LYS A 208 -15.09 -11.02 -22.37
C LYS A 208 -16.41 -11.22 -23.12
N ASP A 209 -16.58 -12.37 -23.76
CA ASP A 209 -17.81 -12.74 -24.49
C ASP A 209 -19.01 -12.81 -23.54
N ASN A 210 -18.78 -13.11 -22.26
CA ASN A 210 -19.79 -13.11 -21.18
C ASN A 210 -19.94 -11.72 -20.52
N GLY A 211 -19.53 -10.64 -21.20
CA GLY A 211 -19.82 -9.27 -20.76
C GLY A 211 -18.97 -8.77 -19.59
N LEU A 212 -17.75 -9.29 -19.43
CA LEU A 212 -16.81 -8.80 -18.43
C LEU A 212 -16.64 -7.28 -18.48
N VAL A 213 -16.68 -6.62 -17.32
CA VAL A 213 -16.38 -5.21 -17.18
C VAL A 213 -14.95 -5.04 -16.67
N VAL A 214 -14.15 -4.22 -17.38
CA VAL A 214 -12.78 -3.91 -17.00
C VAL A 214 -12.66 -2.43 -16.66
N VAL A 215 -12.05 -2.13 -15.49
CA VAL A 215 -11.76 -0.77 -15.02
C VAL A 215 -10.27 -0.62 -14.73
N ASN A 216 -9.80 0.59 -14.44
CA ASN A 216 -8.36 0.85 -14.32
C ASN A 216 -7.80 0.68 -12.91
N ASP A 217 -8.65 0.76 -11.90
CA ASP A 217 -8.22 0.77 -10.50
C ASP A 217 -9.25 0.11 -9.57
N TRP A 218 -8.78 -0.31 -8.39
CA TRP A 218 -9.58 -0.96 -7.39
C TRP A 218 -10.70 -0.06 -6.83
N ASN A 219 -10.42 1.23 -6.59
CA ASN A 219 -11.43 2.16 -6.08
C ASN A 219 -12.64 2.25 -7.03
N THR A 220 -12.39 2.29 -8.34
CA THR A 220 -13.45 2.27 -9.36
C THR A 220 -14.20 0.95 -9.36
N ALA A 221 -13.51 -0.19 -9.29
CA ALA A 221 -14.15 -1.51 -9.23
C ALA A 221 -15.04 -1.65 -8.00
N TYR A 222 -14.51 -1.35 -6.81
CA TYR A 222 -15.14 -1.64 -5.54
C TYR A 222 -16.17 -0.58 -5.12
N TYR A 223 -15.85 0.71 -5.26
CA TYR A 223 -16.72 1.80 -4.79
C TYR A 223 -17.64 2.40 -5.86
N THR A 224 -17.43 2.07 -7.14
CA THR A 224 -18.27 2.62 -8.23
C THR A 224 -19.05 1.53 -8.94
N ASN A 225 -18.40 0.43 -9.33
CA ASN A 225 -19.02 -0.61 -10.14
C ASN A 225 -19.70 -1.72 -9.33
N PHE A 226 -19.16 -2.08 -8.17
CA PHE A 226 -19.73 -3.12 -7.32
C PHE A 226 -21.07 -2.67 -6.73
N SER A 227 -22.08 -3.56 -6.74
CA SER A 227 -23.43 -3.25 -6.30
C SER A 227 -23.60 -3.18 -4.79
N ALA A 228 -22.75 -3.90 -4.06
CA ALA A 228 -22.64 -3.82 -2.61
C ALA A 228 -21.73 -2.66 -2.19
N SER A 229 -21.34 -2.61 -0.93
CA SER A 229 -20.53 -1.53 -0.39
C SER A 229 -21.14 -0.16 -0.62
N SER A 230 -20.32 0.86 -0.78
CA SER A 230 -20.77 2.23 -1.07
C SER A 230 -21.05 2.47 -2.56
N GLY A 231 -20.62 1.57 -3.45
CA GLY A 231 -20.64 1.76 -4.89
C GLY A 231 -22.04 1.81 -5.50
N LYS A 232 -22.90 0.88 -5.11
CA LYS A 232 -24.25 0.71 -5.68
C LYS A 232 -24.24 0.65 -7.21
N GLY A 233 -23.15 0.08 -7.74
CA GLY A 233 -22.95 -0.09 -9.17
C GLY A 233 -23.76 -1.27 -9.74
N PRO A 234 -23.63 -1.55 -11.03
CA PRO A 234 -24.40 -2.60 -11.68
C PRO A 234 -23.80 -4.03 -11.56
N GLN A 235 -22.55 -4.18 -11.12
CA GLN A 235 -21.91 -5.48 -11.05
C GLN A 235 -22.03 -6.07 -9.63
N PRO A 236 -22.71 -7.22 -9.45
CA PRO A 236 -22.82 -7.89 -8.15
C PRO A 236 -21.58 -8.72 -7.77
N MET A 237 -20.57 -8.75 -8.62
CA MET A 237 -19.28 -9.38 -8.36
C MET A 237 -18.14 -8.44 -8.76
N ALA A 238 -17.11 -8.35 -7.89
CA ALA A 238 -15.92 -7.53 -8.12
C ALA A 238 -14.67 -8.27 -7.65
N VAL A 239 -13.56 -8.13 -8.37
CA VAL A 239 -12.26 -8.55 -7.86
C VAL A 239 -11.87 -7.64 -6.69
N SER A 240 -11.56 -8.21 -5.54
CA SER A 240 -11.19 -7.51 -4.32
C SER A 240 -10.53 -8.48 -3.34
N TYR A 241 -10.50 -8.15 -2.05
CA TYR A 241 -9.83 -8.93 -1.03
C TYR A 241 -10.79 -9.80 -0.22
N ALA A 242 -10.32 -10.96 0.23
CA ALA A 242 -11.07 -11.84 1.12
C ALA A 242 -11.37 -11.20 2.50
N THR A 243 -10.68 -10.12 2.82
CA THR A 243 -10.87 -9.29 4.02
C THR A 243 -11.94 -8.22 3.86
N SER A 244 -12.31 -7.84 2.62
CA SER A 244 -13.31 -6.79 2.36
C SER A 244 -14.65 -7.02 3.06
N PRO A 245 -15.18 -8.25 3.20
CA PRO A 245 -16.42 -8.47 3.96
C PRO A 245 -16.37 -8.04 5.43
N ALA A 246 -15.20 -8.18 6.09
CA ALA A 246 -15.03 -7.72 7.47
C ALA A 246 -15.13 -6.20 7.56
N VAL A 247 -14.54 -5.50 6.59
CA VAL A 247 -14.53 -4.04 6.53
C VAL A 247 -15.93 -3.47 6.33
N GLU A 248 -16.76 -4.10 5.52
CA GLU A 248 -18.15 -3.69 5.33
C GLU A 248 -18.94 -3.65 6.65
N VAL A 249 -18.66 -4.60 7.54
CA VAL A 249 -19.30 -4.63 8.88
C VAL A 249 -18.70 -3.57 9.81
N MET A 250 -17.38 -3.45 9.81
CA MET A 250 -16.66 -2.56 10.73
C MET A 250 -16.94 -1.09 10.46
N TYR A 251 -17.17 -0.72 9.20
CA TYR A 251 -17.48 0.66 8.78
C TYR A 251 -18.96 0.89 8.45
N ALA A 252 -19.82 -0.07 8.75
CA ALA A 252 -21.25 0.11 8.58
C ALA A 252 -21.78 1.28 9.41
N ALA A 253 -22.65 2.10 8.81
CA ALA A 253 -23.29 3.22 9.54
C ALA A 253 -24.18 2.73 10.69
N GLU A 254 -24.74 1.55 10.55
CA GLU A 254 -25.54 0.86 11.57
C GLU A 254 -24.90 -0.51 11.86
N PRO A 255 -24.94 -1.01 13.11
CA PRO A 255 -24.39 -2.31 13.46
C PRO A 255 -24.96 -3.44 12.60
N MET A 256 -24.10 -4.29 12.06
CA MET A 256 -24.46 -5.44 11.26
C MET A 256 -24.05 -6.73 11.98
N GLU A 257 -24.92 -7.75 11.97
CA GLU A 257 -24.59 -9.09 12.50
C GLU A 257 -23.84 -9.95 11.47
N GLU A 258 -24.05 -9.67 10.18
CA GLU A 258 -23.44 -10.37 9.06
C GLU A 258 -22.91 -9.37 8.01
N ALA A 259 -21.80 -9.70 7.37
CA ALA A 259 -21.30 -8.94 6.24
C ALA A 259 -22.27 -8.98 5.05
N PRO A 260 -22.55 -7.84 4.38
CA PRO A 260 -23.41 -7.80 3.20
C PRO A 260 -22.78 -8.47 1.99
N THR A 261 -21.48 -8.67 2.03
CA THR A 261 -20.68 -9.31 0.98
C THR A 261 -20.04 -10.60 1.49
N ALA A 262 -19.50 -11.38 0.58
CA ALA A 262 -18.61 -12.50 0.85
C ALA A 262 -17.70 -12.74 -0.35
N SER A 263 -16.66 -13.56 -0.18
CA SER A 263 -15.70 -13.90 -1.23
C SER A 263 -15.91 -15.30 -1.77
N ILE A 264 -15.66 -15.48 -3.05
CA ILE A 264 -15.57 -16.80 -3.67
C ILE A 264 -14.19 -17.36 -3.34
N ILE A 265 -14.13 -18.32 -2.41
CA ILE A 265 -12.88 -18.88 -1.86
C ILE A 265 -12.62 -20.33 -2.29
N GLY A 266 -13.16 -20.73 -3.44
CA GLY A 266 -12.89 -22.03 -4.04
C GLY A 266 -11.41 -22.23 -4.39
N LYS A 267 -11.06 -23.43 -4.80
CA LYS A 267 -9.68 -23.73 -5.20
C LYS A 267 -9.22 -22.82 -6.35
N ASN A 268 -8.07 -22.17 -6.20
CA ASN A 268 -7.46 -21.27 -7.18
C ASN A 268 -8.34 -20.06 -7.57
N THR A 269 -9.37 -19.71 -6.81
CA THR A 269 -10.18 -18.51 -7.07
C THR A 269 -9.58 -17.23 -6.48
N CYS A 270 -8.58 -17.37 -5.62
CA CYS A 270 -7.87 -16.28 -4.97
C CYS A 270 -6.37 -16.37 -5.23
N PHE A 271 -5.65 -15.25 -5.13
CA PHE A 271 -4.19 -15.15 -5.22
C PHE A 271 -3.64 -14.34 -4.06
N ARG A 272 -2.58 -14.84 -3.39
CA ARG A 272 -1.96 -14.11 -2.28
C ARG A 272 -1.10 -12.97 -2.78
N GLN A 273 -1.44 -11.76 -2.37
CA GLN A 273 -0.69 -10.53 -2.58
C GLN A 273 0.10 -10.21 -1.30
N ILE A 274 1.36 -9.78 -1.48
CA ILE A 274 2.25 -9.30 -0.41
C ILE A 274 2.74 -7.93 -0.85
N GLU A 275 2.55 -6.91 -0.03
CA GLU A 275 2.99 -5.55 -0.36
C GLU A 275 4.31 -5.20 0.31
N PHE A 276 5.11 -4.40 -0.38
CA PHE A 276 6.48 -4.07 0.01
C PHE A 276 6.70 -2.58 0.10
N VAL A 277 7.65 -2.22 0.98
CA VAL A 277 8.22 -0.88 1.10
C VAL A 277 9.70 -0.91 0.76
N GLY A 278 10.22 0.15 0.15
CA GLY A 278 11.64 0.31 -0.13
C GLY A 278 12.11 1.75 -0.06
N ILE A 279 13.39 1.95 0.26
CA ILE A 279 14.05 3.25 0.23
C ILE A 279 14.38 3.59 -1.22
N LEU A 280 13.92 4.72 -1.71
CA LEU A 280 14.25 5.15 -3.07
C LEU A 280 15.72 5.56 -3.17
N LYS A 281 16.37 5.16 -4.26
CA LYS A 281 17.77 5.53 -4.53
C LYS A 281 17.93 7.03 -4.60
N ASN A 282 19.10 7.50 -4.17
CA ASN A 282 19.49 8.91 -4.16
C ASN A 282 18.67 9.80 -3.20
N THR A 283 17.90 9.23 -2.28
CA THR A 283 17.24 10.04 -1.24
C THR A 283 18.26 10.76 -0.36
N PRO A 284 18.08 12.06 -0.08
CA PRO A 284 18.89 12.76 0.91
C PRO A 284 18.49 12.43 2.36
N ASN A 285 17.36 11.75 2.56
CA ASN A 285 16.74 11.46 3.86
C ASN A 285 16.84 9.98 4.26
N ARG A 286 17.90 9.26 3.83
CA ARG A 286 18.06 7.82 4.08
C ARG A 286 17.86 7.45 5.55
N ASP A 287 18.42 8.21 6.47
CA ASP A 287 18.30 7.97 7.92
C ASP A 287 16.85 8.05 8.43
N LEU A 288 16.04 8.95 7.86
CA LEU A 288 14.60 9.04 8.16
C LEU A 288 13.81 7.93 7.47
N ALA A 289 14.19 7.57 6.24
CA ALA A 289 13.57 6.48 5.51
C ALA A 289 13.75 5.13 6.22
N GLU A 290 14.95 4.83 6.74
CA GLU A 290 15.22 3.64 7.55
C GLU A 290 14.34 3.61 8.81
N LYS A 291 14.23 4.71 9.53
CA LYS A 291 13.35 4.82 10.71
C LYS A 291 11.88 4.66 10.36
N PHE A 292 11.44 5.20 9.23
CA PHE A 292 10.06 5.06 8.80
C PHE A 292 9.71 3.64 8.42
N ILE A 293 10.61 2.93 7.74
CA ILE A 293 10.45 1.50 7.45
C ILE A 293 10.40 0.69 8.75
N ASP A 294 11.30 0.93 9.70
CA ASP A 294 11.23 0.28 11.01
C ASP A 294 9.90 0.56 11.71
N TYR A 295 9.39 1.79 11.60
CA TYR A 295 8.10 2.15 12.15
C TYR A 295 6.95 1.42 11.46
N MET A 296 6.95 1.34 10.11
CA MET A 296 5.96 0.57 9.35
C MET A 296 5.92 -0.91 9.75
N LEU A 297 7.06 -1.49 10.14
CA LEU A 297 7.15 -2.88 10.58
C LEU A 297 6.92 -3.06 12.09
N SER A 298 6.78 -1.98 12.85
CA SER A 298 6.51 -2.02 14.29
C SER A 298 5.09 -2.43 14.62
N VAL A 299 4.87 -3.01 15.80
CA VAL A 299 3.54 -3.45 16.25
C VAL A 299 2.48 -2.35 16.14
N PRO A 300 2.70 -1.08 16.59
CA PRO A 300 1.67 -0.05 16.50
C PRO A 300 1.21 0.26 15.07
N PHE A 301 2.11 0.29 14.10
CA PHE A 301 1.74 0.50 12.70
C PHE A 301 1.04 -0.73 12.11
N GLN A 302 1.57 -1.92 12.40
CA GLN A 302 1.06 -3.18 11.90
C GLN A 302 -0.35 -3.51 12.43
N GLU A 303 -0.68 -3.12 13.67
CA GLU A 303 -2.03 -3.27 14.24
C GLU A 303 -3.04 -2.26 13.66
N ASP A 304 -2.60 -1.17 13.04
CA ASP A 304 -3.44 -0.20 12.36
C ASP A 304 -3.82 -0.63 10.92
N ILE A 305 -2.98 -1.48 10.28
CA ILE A 305 -3.17 -1.97 8.91
C ILE A 305 -4.55 -2.61 8.68
N PRO A 306 -5.03 -3.55 9.50
CA PRO A 306 -6.32 -4.22 9.26
C PRO A 306 -7.51 -3.26 9.16
N MET A 307 -7.46 -2.16 9.92
CA MET A 307 -8.55 -1.19 9.98
C MET A 307 -8.51 -0.16 8.84
N ASN A 308 -7.36 0.09 8.24
CA ASN A 308 -7.20 1.17 7.27
C ASN A 308 -6.85 0.65 5.87
N MET A 309 -6.01 -0.39 5.77
CA MET A 309 -5.60 -1.02 4.52
C MET A 309 -6.40 -2.28 4.19
N PHE A 310 -7.14 -2.83 5.17
CA PHE A 310 -7.92 -4.06 5.03
C PHE A 310 -7.07 -5.30 4.73
N MET A 311 -5.80 -5.24 5.10
CA MET A 311 -4.79 -6.26 4.88
C MET A 311 -4.37 -6.92 6.20
N PHE A 312 -3.70 -8.04 6.12
CA PHE A 312 -3.09 -8.69 7.26
C PHE A 312 -1.68 -8.14 7.51
N PRO A 313 -1.30 -7.86 8.78
CA PRO A 313 0.06 -7.50 9.12
C PRO A 313 1.03 -8.66 8.91
N VAL A 314 2.28 -8.37 8.53
CA VAL A 314 3.34 -9.40 8.42
C VAL A 314 4.10 -9.61 9.72
N ASN A 315 4.06 -8.66 10.66
CA ASN A 315 4.72 -8.78 11.96
C ASN A 315 3.93 -9.75 12.85
N SER A 316 4.55 -10.86 13.24
CA SER A 316 3.93 -11.92 14.03
C SER A 316 3.53 -11.52 15.45
N ASP A 317 4.02 -10.39 15.95
CA ASP A 317 3.68 -9.86 17.28
C ASP A 317 2.42 -8.96 17.23
N ALA A 318 1.98 -8.53 16.03
CA ALA A 318 0.78 -7.70 15.85
C ALA A 318 -0.50 -8.52 16.06
N GLN A 319 -1.49 -7.91 16.71
CA GLN A 319 -2.78 -8.54 17.00
C GLN A 319 -3.86 -8.02 16.05
N LEU A 320 -4.69 -8.92 15.56
CA LEU A 320 -5.83 -8.56 14.73
C LEU A 320 -7.02 -8.13 15.61
N PRO A 321 -7.80 -7.12 15.20
CA PRO A 321 -9.08 -6.79 15.84
C PRO A 321 -10.02 -7.99 15.83
N GLU A 322 -10.80 -8.17 16.90
CA GLU A 322 -11.73 -9.30 17.04
C GLU A 322 -12.78 -9.29 15.93
N GLU A 323 -13.33 -8.14 15.60
CA GLU A 323 -14.29 -7.95 14.53
C GLU A 323 -13.71 -8.34 13.17
N PHE A 324 -12.45 -7.98 12.91
CA PHE A 324 -11.76 -8.33 11.67
C PHE A 324 -11.64 -9.85 11.53
N THR A 325 -11.22 -10.54 12.61
CA THR A 325 -11.08 -12.01 12.61
C THR A 325 -12.42 -12.73 12.50
N LYS A 326 -13.51 -12.12 12.96
CA LYS A 326 -14.86 -12.72 12.92
C LYS A 326 -15.46 -12.77 11.51
N TYR A 327 -15.19 -11.77 10.69
CA TYR A 327 -15.87 -11.60 9.40
C TYR A 327 -14.96 -11.80 8.17
N MET A 328 -13.64 -11.78 8.37
CA MET A 328 -12.70 -12.07 7.27
C MET A 328 -12.86 -13.50 6.77
N GLN A 329 -12.53 -13.70 5.50
CA GLN A 329 -12.47 -15.03 4.90
C GLN A 329 -11.02 -15.38 4.56
N ILE A 330 -10.62 -16.60 4.79
CA ILE A 330 -9.29 -17.13 4.45
C ILE A 330 -9.49 -18.26 3.46
N PRO A 331 -8.98 -18.15 2.22
CA PRO A 331 -9.04 -19.23 1.26
C PRO A 331 -8.13 -20.39 1.69
N ASP A 332 -8.66 -21.62 1.68
CA ASP A 332 -7.89 -22.82 2.03
C ASP A 332 -6.81 -23.16 1.00
N SER A 333 -7.02 -22.79 -0.24
CA SER A 333 -6.15 -23.14 -1.38
C SER A 333 -6.07 -21.98 -2.39
N PRO A 334 -5.41 -20.87 -2.02
CA PRO A 334 -5.18 -19.78 -2.97
C PRO A 334 -4.28 -20.29 -4.11
N ALA A 335 -4.45 -19.67 -5.28
CA ALA A 335 -3.60 -19.92 -6.43
C ALA A 335 -2.16 -19.48 -6.10
N MET A 336 -1.20 -20.24 -6.59
CA MET A 336 0.22 -19.96 -6.43
C MET A 336 0.93 -20.11 -7.75
N LEU A 337 1.83 -19.17 -8.03
CA LEU A 337 2.83 -19.27 -9.09
C LEU A 337 4.21 -19.00 -8.49
N PRO A 338 5.26 -19.69 -8.94
CA PRO A 338 6.61 -19.41 -8.51
C PRO A 338 6.99 -17.96 -8.82
N TYR A 339 7.58 -17.23 -7.86
CA TYR A 339 8.02 -15.84 -8.05
C TYR A 339 8.93 -15.67 -9.29
N ALA A 340 9.84 -16.62 -9.54
CA ALA A 340 10.70 -16.60 -10.72
C ALA A 340 9.93 -16.68 -12.04
N GLU A 341 8.82 -17.41 -12.08
CA GLU A 341 7.94 -17.49 -13.25
C GLU A 341 7.20 -16.18 -13.50
N ILE A 342 6.64 -15.57 -12.44
CA ILE A 342 6.03 -14.24 -12.50
C ILE A 342 7.07 -13.22 -13.01
N SER A 343 8.28 -13.25 -12.47
CA SER A 343 9.37 -12.34 -12.84
C SER A 343 9.72 -12.40 -14.35
N THR A 344 9.70 -13.59 -14.93
CA THR A 344 10.10 -13.78 -16.34
C THR A 344 8.97 -13.60 -17.33
N SER A 345 7.72 -13.92 -16.96
CA SER A 345 6.62 -14.05 -17.91
C SER A 345 5.52 -12.99 -17.75
N ARG A 346 5.48 -12.26 -16.64
CA ARG A 346 4.42 -11.30 -16.32
C ARG A 346 4.12 -10.33 -17.46
N ASP A 347 5.13 -9.68 -18.03
CA ASP A 347 4.93 -8.65 -19.06
C ASP A 347 4.33 -9.25 -20.33
N ALA A 348 4.78 -10.45 -20.73
CA ALA A 348 4.23 -11.17 -21.86
C ALA A 348 2.78 -11.61 -21.61
N TRP A 349 2.46 -12.04 -20.40
CA TRP A 349 1.08 -12.41 -20.03
C TRP A 349 0.14 -11.21 -20.04
N ILE A 350 0.59 -10.06 -19.55
CA ILE A 350 -0.18 -8.80 -19.58
C ILE A 350 -0.42 -8.36 -21.03
N GLU A 351 0.62 -8.36 -21.87
CA GLU A 351 0.50 -7.98 -23.28
C GLU A 351 -0.51 -8.89 -24.01
N ALA A 352 -0.39 -10.20 -23.86
CA ALA A 352 -1.32 -11.16 -24.46
C ALA A 352 -2.76 -10.98 -23.95
N TRP A 353 -2.93 -10.72 -22.65
CA TRP A 353 -4.23 -10.43 -22.07
C TRP A 353 -4.84 -9.14 -22.68
N GLN A 354 -4.06 -8.07 -22.83
CA GLN A 354 -4.53 -6.82 -23.43
C GLN A 354 -5.00 -7.01 -24.88
N GLU A 355 -4.31 -7.85 -25.67
CA GLU A 355 -4.71 -8.19 -27.03
C GLU A 355 -6.09 -8.88 -27.08
N VAL A 356 -6.35 -9.78 -26.14
CA VAL A 356 -7.60 -10.55 -26.07
C VAL A 356 -8.74 -9.72 -25.49
N VAL A 357 -8.51 -9.03 -24.36
CA VAL A 357 -9.59 -8.46 -23.57
C VAL A 357 -9.90 -7.02 -23.96
N LEU A 358 -8.88 -6.19 -24.28
CA LEU A 358 -9.08 -4.77 -24.54
C LEU A 358 -9.26 -4.39 -26.03
N LYS A 359 -8.96 -5.31 -26.96
CA LYS A 359 -9.16 -5.10 -28.41
C LYS A 359 -10.33 -5.92 -28.92
#